data_ce6fa3f56c67dc678afc2daae1ea9166
#
_entry.id   ce6fa3f56c67dc678afc2daae1ea9166
#
_cell.length_a   1.000
_cell.length_b   1.000
_cell.length_c   1.000
_cell.angle_alpha   90.00
_cell.angle_beta   90.00
_cell.angle_gamma   90.00
#
_symmetry.space_group_name_H-M   'P 1'
#
loop_
_entity.id
_entity.type
_entity.pdbx_description
1 polymer ?
#
loop_
_entity_poly.entity_id
_entity_poly.type
_entity_poly.pdbx_seq_one_letter_code
_entity_poly.pdbx_strand_id
1 'polypeptide(L)' 'MAYITMAPMYATMSSGKVDEFLVNIGDTVKVGMPVAEIVAEGYYTLVSEHDGVVKEIFANEGEYIEIDTPIIEIEETKED' A
#
# COMPACT_ATOMS: atom_id res chain seq x y z
N MET A 1 13.66 -6.70 2.78
CA MET A 1 12.27 -6.32 3.01
C MET A 1 11.91 -5.14 2.15
N ALA A 2 10.71 -5.12 1.65
CA ALA A 2 10.23 -4.03 0.85
C ALA A 2 9.00 -3.43 1.52
N TYR A 3 8.71 -2.18 1.20
CA TYR A 3 7.57 -1.48 1.79
C TYR A 3 6.74 -0.86 0.68
N ILE A 4 5.42 -0.90 0.87
CA ILE A 4 4.50 -0.13 0.05
C ILE A 4 4.18 1.12 0.86
N THR A 5 4.51 2.29 0.31
CA THR A 5 4.31 3.56 1.00
C THR A 5 3.10 4.28 0.43
N MET A 6 2.57 5.23 1.21
CA MET A 6 1.49 6.07 0.71
C MET A 6 2.05 6.93 -0.44
N ALA A 7 1.51 6.74 -1.64
CA ALA A 7 1.97 7.42 -2.83
C ALA A 7 1.03 8.58 -3.19
N PRO A 8 1.56 9.69 -3.72
CA PRO A 8 0.70 10.82 -4.07
C PRO A 8 -0.11 10.58 -5.32
N MET A 9 -1.36 11.05 -5.31
CA MET A 9 -2.21 11.08 -6.49
C MET A 9 -1.94 12.34 -7.31
N TYR A 10 -1.52 13.41 -6.65
CA TYR A 10 -1.23 14.68 -7.28
C TYR A 10 -0.09 15.37 -6.53
N ALA A 11 0.54 16.35 -7.17
CA ALA A 11 1.83 16.90 -6.72
C ALA A 11 1.79 17.51 -5.31
N THR A 12 0.66 18.12 -4.93
CA THR A 12 0.55 18.81 -3.65
C THR A 12 -0.11 17.96 -2.56
N MET A 13 -0.34 16.68 -2.82
CA MET A 13 -0.96 15.81 -1.86
C MET A 13 -0.01 15.55 -0.69
N SER A 14 -0.49 15.78 0.55
CA SER A 14 0.32 15.59 1.74
C SER A 14 -0.07 14.32 2.51
N SER A 15 -1.32 13.87 2.37
CA SER A 15 -1.80 12.67 3.03
C SER A 15 -2.96 12.07 2.26
N GLY A 16 -3.26 10.81 2.55
CA GLY A 16 -4.43 10.14 2.00
C GLY A 16 -5.07 9.28 3.07
N LYS A 17 -6.36 9.04 2.93
CA LYS A 17 -7.08 8.17 3.84
C LYS A 17 -7.15 6.77 3.23
N VAL A 18 -6.81 5.77 4.01
CA VAL A 18 -6.97 4.39 3.59
C VAL A 18 -8.45 4.05 3.72
N ASP A 19 -9.11 3.84 2.58
CA ASP A 19 -10.52 3.49 2.56
C ASP A 19 -10.71 2.00 2.81
N GLU A 20 -9.91 1.19 2.12
CA GLU A 20 -10.04 -0.26 2.22
C GLU A 20 -8.71 -0.92 1.86
N PHE A 21 -8.33 -1.95 2.63
CA PHE A 21 -7.24 -2.84 2.23
C PHE A 21 -7.82 -3.97 1.38
N LEU A 22 -7.14 -4.30 0.29
CA LEU A 22 -7.56 -5.34 -0.64
C LEU A 22 -6.78 -6.63 -0.42
N VAL A 23 -5.84 -6.61 0.52
CA VAL A 23 -5.02 -7.78 0.87
C VAL A 23 -4.96 -7.92 2.38
N ASN A 24 -4.59 -9.10 2.83
CA ASN A 24 -4.41 -9.41 4.25
C ASN A 24 -3.00 -9.91 4.49
N ILE A 25 -2.57 -9.87 5.75
CA ILE A 25 -1.29 -10.45 6.15
C ILE A 25 -1.27 -11.92 5.72
N GLY A 26 -0.22 -12.32 5.05
CA GLY A 26 -0.06 -13.67 4.53
C GLY A 26 -0.41 -13.82 3.05
N ASP A 27 -1.05 -12.82 2.46
CA ASP A 27 -1.40 -12.88 1.04
C ASP A 27 -0.16 -12.70 0.17
N THR A 28 -0.16 -13.38 -0.97
CA THR A 28 0.88 -13.21 -1.98
C THR A 28 0.49 -12.06 -2.89
N VAL A 29 1.43 -11.16 -3.15
CA VAL A 29 1.21 -10.03 -4.06
C VAL A 29 2.24 -10.05 -5.17
N LYS A 30 1.87 -9.44 -6.29
CA LYS A 30 2.72 -9.29 -7.47
C LYS A 30 2.77 -7.82 -7.85
N VAL A 31 3.82 -7.44 -8.57
CA VAL A 31 3.95 -6.08 -9.08
C VAL A 31 2.70 -5.73 -9.89
N GLY A 32 2.11 -4.57 -9.58
CA GLY A 32 0.90 -4.09 -10.24
C GLY A 32 -0.40 -4.56 -9.60
N MET A 33 -0.32 -5.45 -8.62
CA MET A 33 -1.52 -5.96 -7.96
C MET A 33 -2.11 -4.90 -7.01
N PRO A 34 -3.42 -4.64 -7.08
CA PRO A 34 -4.05 -3.68 -6.16
C PRO A 34 -3.94 -4.16 -4.71
N VAL A 35 -3.56 -3.27 -3.81
CA VAL A 35 -3.40 -3.61 -2.39
C VAL A 35 -4.26 -2.75 -1.48
N ALA A 36 -4.64 -1.54 -1.90
CA ALA A 36 -5.47 -0.68 -1.07
C ALA A 36 -6.18 0.37 -1.91
N GLU A 37 -7.35 0.78 -1.47
CA GLU A 37 -8.07 1.91 -2.03
C GLU A 37 -7.82 3.12 -1.16
N ILE A 38 -7.45 4.24 -1.78
CA ILE A 38 -7.08 5.46 -1.08
C ILE A 38 -8.03 6.58 -1.48
N VAL A 39 -8.40 7.39 -0.50
CA VAL A 39 -9.24 8.57 -0.72
C VAL A 39 -8.41 9.82 -0.38
N ALA A 40 -8.37 10.74 -1.31
CA ALA A 40 -7.79 12.07 -1.08
C ALA A 40 -8.82 13.08 -1.60
N GLU A 41 -8.58 13.73 -2.74
CA GLU A 41 -9.63 14.53 -3.37
C GLU A 41 -10.51 13.66 -4.29
N GLY A 42 -10.07 12.47 -4.55
CA GLY A 42 -10.79 11.46 -5.30
C GLY A 42 -10.31 10.11 -4.83
N TYR A 43 -10.70 9.06 -5.52
CA TYR A 43 -10.28 7.71 -5.21
C TYR A 43 -9.15 7.28 -6.12
N TYR A 44 -8.20 6.53 -5.58
CA TYR A 44 -7.24 5.84 -6.43
C TYR A 44 -6.82 4.53 -5.75
N THR A 45 -6.29 3.63 -6.58
CA THR A 45 -5.88 2.32 -6.11
C THR A 45 -4.36 2.30 -5.95
N LEU A 46 -3.92 1.93 -4.76
CA LEU A 46 -2.49 1.75 -4.50
C LEU A 46 -2.13 0.34 -4.91
N VAL A 47 -1.05 0.20 -5.68
CA VAL A 47 -0.64 -1.11 -6.18
C VAL A 47 0.73 -1.47 -5.62
N SER A 48 1.01 -2.76 -5.59
CA SER A 48 2.31 -3.25 -5.15
C SER A 48 3.36 -3.01 -6.24
N GLU A 49 4.56 -2.61 -5.80
CA GLU A 49 5.71 -2.52 -6.69
C GLU A 49 6.68 -3.68 -6.46
N HIS A 50 6.24 -4.67 -5.69
CA HIS A 50 7.09 -5.79 -5.30
C HIS A 50 6.33 -7.10 -5.39
N ASP A 51 7.07 -8.19 -5.67
CA ASP A 51 6.54 -9.54 -5.57
C ASP A 51 6.88 -10.09 -4.20
N GLY A 52 5.92 -10.70 -3.53
CA GLY A 52 6.21 -11.30 -2.24
C GLY A 52 4.95 -11.57 -1.44
N VAL A 53 5.12 -11.66 -0.14
CA VAL A 53 4.05 -11.97 0.81
C VAL A 53 3.86 -10.79 1.74
N VAL A 54 2.61 -10.41 1.98
CA VAL A 54 2.28 -9.34 2.94
C VAL A 54 2.66 -9.82 4.33
N LYS A 55 3.63 -9.14 4.94
CA LYS A 55 4.13 -9.53 6.25
C LYS A 55 3.48 -8.72 7.36
N GLU A 56 3.29 -7.42 7.14
CA GLU A 56 2.70 -6.54 8.12
C GLU A 56 1.87 -5.46 7.43
N ILE A 57 0.85 -4.97 8.12
CA ILE A 57 0.07 -3.83 7.70
C ILE A 57 0.12 -2.81 8.83
N PHE A 58 0.62 -1.61 8.55
CA PHE A 58 0.92 -0.61 9.58
C PHE A 58 -0.16 0.43 9.76
N ALA A 59 -1.22 0.37 8.97
CA ALA A 59 -2.28 1.39 9.02
C ALA A 59 -3.63 0.69 9.14
N ASN A 60 -4.62 1.46 9.57
CA ASN A 60 -5.99 0.97 9.70
C ASN A 60 -6.88 1.63 8.65
N GLU A 61 -7.93 0.93 8.24
CA GLU A 61 -8.93 1.53 7.36
C GLU A 61 -9.55 2.74 8.05
N GLY A 62 -9.72 3.81 7.29
CA GLY A 62 -10.22 5.08 7.82
C GLY A 62 -9.15 6.01 8.35
N GLU A 63 -7.90 5.57 8.40
CA GLU A 63 -6.80 6.36 8.92
C GLU A 63 -6.17 7.23 7.84
N TYR A 64 -5.81 8.47 8.19
CA TYR A 64 -5.06 9.36 7.31
C TYR A 64 -3.57 9.11 7.47
N ILE A 65 -2.88 8.88 6.37
CA ILE A 65 -1.47 8.53 6.37
C ILE A 65 -0.73 9.54 5.49
N GLU A 66 0.37 10.07 6.01
CA GLU A 66 1.19 11.01 5.25
C GLU A 66 1.89 10.31 4.09
N ILE A 67 2.15 11.09 3.04
CA ILE A 67 2.87 10.60 1.86
C ILE A 67 4.24 10.07 2.30
N ASP A 68 4.68 9.00 1.65
CA ASP A 68 5.95 8.29 1.88
C ASP A 68 6.00 7.48 3.17
N THR A 69 4.91 7.45 3.94
CA THR A 69 4.86 6.61 5.13
C THR A 69 4.62 5.16 4.72
N PRO A 70 5.40 4.21 5.23
CA PRO A 70 5.16 2.79 4.95
C PRO A 70 3.82 2.34 5.52
N ILE A 71 3.03 1.64 4.71
CA ILE A 71 1.74 1.11 5.16
C ILE A 71 1.67 -0.41 5.09
N ILE A 72 2.47 -1.03 4.24
CA ILE A 72 2.51 -2.50 4.12
C ILE A 72 3.97 -2.92 4.00
N GLU A 73 4.33 -3.95 4.74
CA GLU A 73 5.66 -4.57 4.62
C GLU A 73 5.53 -5.85 3.81
N ILE A 74 6.38 -6.01 2.81
CA ILE A 74 6.40 -7.17 1.92
C ILE A 74 7.68 -7.95 2.13
N GLU A 75 7.57 -9.23 2.40
CA GLU A 75 8.70 -10.12 2.36
C GLU A 75 8.87 -10.58 0.92
N GLU A 76 9.90 -10.07 0.26
CA GLU A 76 10.07 -10.30 -1.17
C GLU A 76 10.38 -11.74 -1.46
N THR A 77 9.74 -12.25 -2.53
CA THR A 77 10.02 -13.60 -3.02
C THR A 77 11.33 -13.57 -3.80
N LYS A 78 12.21 -14.48 -3.49
CA LYS A 78 13.46 -14.63 -4.23
C LYS A 78 13.31 -15.76 -5.22
N GLU A 79 13.73 -15.49 -6.43
CA GLU A 79 13.81 -16.49 -7.48
C GLU A 79 15.23 -16.99 -7.57
N ASP A 80 15.42 -18.30 -7.62
CA ASP A 80 16.74 -18.89 -7.77
C ASP A 80 17.00 -19.29 -9.21
#